data_ea0ffacbd26f43030d88f7e5f36e6f90
#
_entry.id   ea0ffacbd26f43030d88f7e5f36e6f90
#
_cell.length_a   1.000
_cell.length_b   1.000
_cell.length_c   1.000
_cell.angle_alpha   90.00
_cell.angle_beta   90.00
_cell.angle_gamma   90.00
#
_symmetry.space_group_name_H-M   'P 1'
#
loop_
_entity.id
_entity.type
_entity.pdbx_description
1 polymer ?
#
loop_
_entity_poly.entity_id
_entity_poly.type
_entity_poly.pdbx_seq_one_letter_code
_entity_poly.pdbx_strand_id
1 'polypeptide(L)'
;MQKPSQIDSKFSTYAILGVIFFIVLLDQTLNRIYFSRPDSFLGFFSMPAKEWLWYFKDTVAWTSILSVPFFLFGGKARFIYYILLPIFILCEAIAAFAWGNFKMQLDGDWIGIVLGSSPSELNLFISHYAGWGFFLDTAFVLALASGAVTIAQKTKNVEKSKSKTRIGYAAALVFCTLLPVFYSPSIAFKTSPVILLISDSISNFCHYKRMAKMKKTPKIPDVISIADNVDASCYGVFILGESATRNHWSLYGYSRKTTPRIDAFKDELTIFTDLVTPISNTAKAMELIFTMSNMDKPDKPICTYSQMLKEAGFYVSLYSSQSRWGRWDGTESFIFAGCEPLLFMDEENLTNPWYDDVLLKYLDKDLKSHPLDKPSVTILHLRGSHFPADAHYPSDKKPKALEDFIASQPTQNIDTNTYDNSIFYTDIILGESLERLKKKGGPAWMIYLSDHGDSIGEGSWRLVNDRNVWEVPMIIWLSEDYKKKFPKVAQAVHDAAQKPLQSDQLLQGFLQIAGLKGWEIGSEKDFLSDDFKPRFPRLIEGGKLEYKWSLIQSEHN
;
A
#
# COMPACT_ATOMS: atom_id res chain seq x y z
N MET A 1 26.11 -35.33 -46.25
CA MET A 1 25.48 -34.76 -45.06
C MET A 1 24.51 -35.78 -44.48
N GLN A 2 24.90 -36.41 -43.38
CA GLN A 2 24.04 -37.40 -42.71
C GLN A 2 22.82 -36.66 -42.12
N LYS A 3 21.59 -37.17 -42.38
CA LYS A 3 20.36 -36.72 -41.72
C LYS A 3 20.54 -36.96 -40.22
N PRO A 4 20.24 -35.97 -39.35
CA PRO A 4 20.24 -36.18 -37.91
C PRO A 4 19.31 -37.33 -37.57
N SER A 5 19.74 -38.23 -36.68
CA SER A 5 18.99 -39.42 -36.34
C SER A 5 17.65 -39.03 -35.66
N GLN A 6 16.61 -39.84 -35.86
CA GLN A 6 15.30 -39.66 -35.22
C GLN A 6 15.41 -39.62 -33.67
N ILE A 7 16.49 -40.14 -33.12
CA ILE A 7 16.83 -40.18 -31.70
C ILE A 7 17.21 -38.76 -31.21
N ASP A 8 18.00 -37.99 -31.99
CA ASP A 8 18.44 -36.64 -31.61
C ASP A 8 17.29 -35.63 -31.57
N SER A 9 16.27 -35.81 -32.47
CA SER A 9 15.10 -34.92 -32.47
C SER A 9 14.17 -35.15 -31.29
N LYS A 10 14.01 -36.41 -30.86
CA LYS A 10 13.21 -36.78 -29.69
C LYS A 10 13.88 -36.32 -28.40
N PHE A 11 15.18 -36.53 -28.27
CA PHE A 11 15.95 -36.10 -27.11
C PHE A 11 15.86 -34.59 -26.91
N SER A 12 15.97 -33.81 -27.97
CA SER A 12 15.83 -32.36 -27.96
C SER A 12 14.42 -31.89 -27.48
N THR A 13 13.35 -32.59 -27.91
CA THR A 13 11.97 -32.32 -27.48
C THR A 13 11.77 -32.58 -25.99
N TYR A 14 12.25 -33.72 -25.49
CA TYR A 14 12.14 -34.05 -24.06
C TYR A 14 12.96 -33.11 -23.18
N ALA A 15 14.13 -32.65 -23.66
CA ALA A 15 14.94 -31.71 -22.94
C ALA A 15 14.22 -30.35 -22.76
N ILE A 16 13.52 -29.84 -23.78
CA ILE A 16 12.75 -28.61 -23.70
C ILE A 16 11.58 -28.76 -22.72
N LEU A 17 10.81 -29.83 -22.88
CA LEU A 17 9.69 -30.10 -21.97
C LEU A 17 10.16 -30.25 -20.52
N GLY A 18 11.33 -30.88 -20.33
CA GLY A 18 11.95 -31.00 -19.01
C GLY A 18 12.33 -29.65 -18.40
N VAL A 19 12.85 -28.71 -19.19
CA VAL A 19 13.16 -27.35 -18.71
C VAL A 19 11.88 -26.57 -18.39
N ILE A 20 10.87 -26.62 -19.26
CA ILE A 20 9.58 -25.97 -18.99
C ILE A 20 8.96 -26.55 -17.71
N PHE A 21 8.97 -27.87 -17.57
CA PHE A 21 8.48 -28.53 -16.36
C PHE A 21 9.24 -28.08 -15.10
N PHE A 22 10.58 -28.02 -15.18
CA PHE A 22 11.40 -27.60 -14.03
C PHE A 22 11.12 -26.14 -13.62
N ILE A 23 11.00 -25.23 -14.60
CA ILE A 23 10.67 -23.83 -14.33
C ILE A 23 9.29 -23.70 -13.67
N VAL A 24 8.29 -24.42 -14.20
CA VAL A 24 6.95 -24.42 -13.61
C VAL A 24 6.94 -25.07 -12.23
N LEU A 25 7.71 -26.13 -12.04
CA LEU A 25 7.87 -26.79 -10.74
C LEU A 25 8.45 -25.83 -9.71
N LEU A 26 9.44 -25.04 -10.09
CA LEU A 26 10.04 -24.01 -9.24
C LEU A 26 9.01 -22.93 -8.88
N ASP A 27 8.29 -22.38 -9.88
CA ASP A 27 7.21 -21.41 -9.69
C ASP A 27 6.17 -21.93 -8.69
N GLN A 28 5.66 -23.13 -8.93
CA GLN A 28 4.63 -23.70 -8.07
C GLN A 28 5.16 -24.04 -6.66
N THR A 29 6.42 -24.41 -6.53
CA THR A 29 7.06 -24.64 -5.22
C THR A 29 7.13 -23.36 -4.42
N LEU A 30 7.62 -22.28 -5.02
CA LEU A 30 7.68 -20.97 -4.38
C LEU A 30 6.28 -20.48 -3.98
N ASN A 31 5.31 -20.59 -4.88
CA ASN A 31 3.92 -20.27 -4.57
C ASN A 31 3.36 -21.02 -3.36
N ARG A 32 3.66 -22.32 -3.25
CA ARG A 32 3.16 -23.12 -2.12
C ARG A 32 3.84 -22.76 -0.82
N ILE A 33 5.13 -22.44 -0.84
CA ILE A 33 5.83 -21.88 0.32
C ILE A 33 5.14 -20.59 0.75
N TYR A 34 4.70 -19.74 -0.18
CA TYR A 34 3.98 -18.50 0.10
C TYR A 34 2.60 -18.73 0.72
N PHE A 35 1.80 -19.64 0.14
CA PHE A 35 0.42 -19.88 0.57
C PHE A 35 0.28 -20.72 1.83
N SER A 36 1.10 -21.76 1.97
CA SER A 36 1.03 -22.67 3.11
C SER A 36 1.71 -22.10 4.36
N ARG A 37 2.45 -20.98 4.22
CA ARG A 37 3.22 -20.33 5.29
C ARG A 37 3.94 -21.36 6.20
N PRO A 38 4.66 -22.34 5.64
CA PRO A 38 5.45 -23.20 6.47
C PRO A 38 6.55 -22.35 7.13
N ASP A 39 6.66 -22.42 8.44
CA ASP A 39 7.68 -21.70 9.22
C ASP A 39 9.10 -22.11 8.82
N SER A 40 9.22 -23.14 7.99
CA SER A 40 10.49 -23.64 7.47
C SER A 40 10.31 -24.40 6.14
N PHE A 41 11.41 -24.56 5.38
CA PHE A 41 11.45 -25.41 4.20
C PHE A 41 10.97 -26.87 4.49
N LEU A 42 11.19 -27.38 5.70
CA LEU A 42 10.67 -28.66 6.13
C LEU A 42 9.15 -28.70 6.24
N GLY A 43 8.51 -27.58 6.56
CA GLY A 43 7.05 -27.45 6.57
C GLY A 43 6.40 -27.69 5.20
N PHE A 44 7.10 -27.43 4.09
CA PHE A 44 6.64 -27.77 2.75
C PHE A 44 6.39 -29.26 2.59
N PHE A 45 7.23 -30.11 3.16
CA PHE A 45 7.08 -31.58 3.09
C PHE A 45 6.01 -32.15 4.03
N SER A 46 5.55 -31.37 5.00
CA SER A 46 4.49 -31.77 5.95
C SER A 46 3.08 -31.38 5.49
N MET A 47 2.92 -30.87 4.26
CA MET A 47 1.61 -30.49 3.73
C MET A 47 0.65 -31.67 3.63
N PRO A 48 -0.67 -31.45 3.83
CA PRO A 48 -1.69 -32.48 3.64
C PRO A 48 -1.70 -33.03 2.21
N ALA A 49 -2.02 -34.32 2.05
CA ALA A 49 -2.06 -34.98 0.74
C ALA A 49 -2.94 -34.25 -0.30
N LYS A 50 -4.02 -33.59 0.13
CA LYS A 50 -4.89 -32.77 -0.71
C LYS A 50 -4.14 -31.58 -1.33
N GLU A 51 -3.26 -30.95 -0.59
CA GLU A 51 -2.46 -29.82 -1.08
C GLU A 51 -1.37 -30.28 -2.05
N TRP A 52 -0.74 -31.43 -1.80
CA TRP A 52 0.18 -32.05 -2.75
C TRP A 52 -0.51 -32.38 -4.08
N LEU A 53 -1.76 -32.83 -4.06
CA LEU A 53 -2.54 -33.08 -5.26
C LEU A 53 -2.81 -31.80 -6.05
N TRP A 54 -3.11 -30.68 -5.38
CA TRP A 54 -3.29 -29.38 -6.03
C TRP A 54 -1.98 -28.88 -6.65
N TYR A 55 -0.90 -28.94 -5.90
CA TYR A 55 0.44 -28.62 -6.39
C TYR A 55 0.78 -29.38 -7.67
N PHE A 56 0.57 -30.68 -7.69
CA PHE A 56 0.82 -31.50 -8.86
C PHE A 56 -0.07 -31.10 -10.06
N LYS A 57 -1.35 -30.89 -9.84
CA LYS A 57 -2.30 -30.43 -10.88
C LYS A 57 -1.87 -29.10 -11.48
N ASP A 58 -1.52 -28.13 -10.66
CA ASP A 58 -1.12 -26.79 -11.11
C ASP A 58 0.20 -26.87 -11.91
N THR A 59 1.16 -27.66 -11.45
CA THR A 59 2.42 -27.90 -12.18
C THR A 59 2.18 -28.52 -13.55
N VAL A 60 1.31 -29.51 -13.66
CA VAL A 60 0.96 -30.13 -14.93
C VAL A 60 0.21 -29.16 -15.85
N ALA A 61 -0.73 -28.39 -15.32
CA ALA A 61 -1.50 -27.41 -16.08
C ALA A 61 -0.59 -26.33 -16.69
N TRP A 62 0.27 -25.72 -15.90
CA TRP A 62 1.21 -24.70 -16.37
C TRP A 62 2.24 -25.23 -17.35
N THR A 63 2.82 -26.41 -17.08
CA THR A 63 3.74 -27.07 -18.01
C THR A 63 3.06 -27.31 -19.36
N SER A 64 1.79 -27.70 -19.34
CA SER A 64 1.00 -27.91 -20.55
C SER A 64 0.78 -26.60 -21.31
N ILE A 65 0.34 -25.53 -20.65
CA ILE A 65 0.13 -24.20 -21.26
C ILE A 65 1.41 -23.68 -21.91
N LEU A 66 2.50 -23.67 -21.17
CA LEU A 66 3.79 -23.18 -21.66
C LEU A 66 4.38 -24.04 -22.77
N SER A 67 3.94 -25.31 -22.90
CA SER A 67 4.37 -26.20 -23.98
C SER A 67 3.56 -26.02 -25.27
N VAL A 68 2.38 -25.37 -25.22
CA VAL A 68 1.51 -25.18 -26.39
C VAL A 68 2.22 -24.55 -27.60
N PRO A 69 2.98 -23.44 -27.45
CA PRO A 69 3.68 -22.83 -28.56
C PRO A 69 4.64 -23.79 -29.27
N PHE A 70 5.29 -24.69 -28.51
CA PHE A 70 6.20 -25.67 -29.06
C PHE A 70 5.44 -26.69 -29.95
N PHE A 71 4.30 -27.17 -29.50
CA PHE A 71 3.48 -28.12 -30.29
C PHE A 71 2.83 -27.45 -31.50
N LEU A 72 2.41 -26.20 -31.42
CA LEU A 72 1.80 -25.47 -32.55
C LEU A 72 2.83 -25.07 -33.61
N PHE A 73 3.96 -24.51 -33.22
CA PHE A 73 4.91 -23.86 -34.11
C PHE A 73 6.22 -24.63 -34.32
N GLY A 74 6.45 -25.70 -33.56
CA GLY A 74 7.69 -26.50 -33.60
C GLY A 74 8.94 -25.63 -33.37
N GLY A 75 9.97 -25.83 -34.18
CA GLY A 75 11.21 -25.08 -34.06
C GLY A 75 11.07 -23.55 -34.20
N LYS A 76 9.97 -23.03 -34.76
CA LYS A 76 9.68 -21.60 -34.81
C LYS A 76 9.25 -21.04 -33.44
N ALA A 77 8.75 -21.88 -32.54
CA ALA A 77 8.37 -21.51 -31.17
C ALA A 77 9.55 -20.96 -30.36
N ARG A 78 10.80 -21.23 -30.77
CA ARG A 78 12.00 -20.70 -30.11
C ARG A 78 11.96 -19.18 -29.94
N PHE A 79 11.39 -18.44 -30.90
CA PHE A 79 11.27 -16.98 -30.79
C PHE A 79 10.33 -16.55 -29.68
N ILE A 80 9.28 -17.33 -29.44
CA ILE A 80 8.34 -17.09 -28.32
C ILE A 80 9.06 -17.36 -27.01
N TYR A 81 9.81 -18.45 -26.91
CA TYR A 81 10.55 -18.78 -25.68
C TYR A 81 11.70 -17.84 -25.38
N TYR A 82 12.35 -17.26 -26.39
CA TYR A 82 13.36 -16.21 -26.17
C TYR A 82 12.79 -14.98 -25.48
N ILE A 83 11.49 -14.74 -25.60
CA ILE A 83 10.80 -13.62 -24.95
C ILE A 83 10.14 -14.07 -23.65
N LEU A 84 9.38 -15.15 -23.67
CA LEU A 84 8.58 -15.58 -22.51
C LEU A 84 9.41 -16.13 -21.35
N LEU A 85 10.44 -16.94 -21.63
CA LEU A 85 11.26 -17.56 -20.57
C LEU A 85 12.05 -16.53 -19.76
N PRO A 86 12.74 -15.54 -20.35
CA PRO A 86 13.40 -14.49 -19.58
C PRO A 86 12.43 -13.67 -18.71
N ILE A 87 11.26 -13.34 -19.24
CA ILE A 87 10.22 -12.63 -18.48
C ILE A 87 9.76 -13.48 -17.29
N PHE A 88 9.46 -14.74 -17.53
CA PHE A 88 9.03 -15.67 -16.49
C PHE A 88 10.09 -15.83 -15.40
N ILE A 89 11.34 -16.09 -15.79
CA ILE A 89 12.47 -16.24 -14.87
C ILE A 89 12.71 -14.95 -14.07
N LEU A 90 12.60 -13.78 -14.71
CA LEU A 90 12.71 -12.49 -14.03
C LEU A 90 11.61 -12.30 -12.98
N CYS A 91 10.36 -12.61 -13.30
CA CYS A 91 9.26 -12.54 -12.36
C CYS A 91 9.47 -13.48 -11.16
N GLU A 92 9.95 -14.69 -11.41
CA GLU A 92 10.27 -15.66 -10.34
C GLU A 92 11.41 -15.17 -9.43
N ALA A 93 12.43 -14.56 -9.99
CA ALA A 93 13.52 -14.01 -9.21
C ALA A 93 13.07 -12.85 -8.33
N ILE A 94 12.22 -11.95 -8.87
CA ILE A 94 11.65 -10.85 -8.10
C ILE A 94 10.71 -11.41 -7.01
N ALA A 95 9.94 -12.46 -7.30
CA ALA A 95 9.08 -13.13 -6.34
C ALA A 95 9.88 -13.78 -5.21
N ALA A 96 10.98 -14.47 -5.53
CA ALA A 96 11.88 -15.06 -4.55
C ALA A 96 12.54 -14.00 -3.66
N PHE A 97 12.97 -12.88 -4.26
CA PHE A 97 13.51 -11.73 -3.55
C PHE A 97 12.47 -11.11 -2.60
N ALA A 98 11.25 -10.87 -3.08
CA ALA A 98 10.15 -10.33 -2.29
C ALA A 98 9.82 -11.24 -1.10
N TRP A 99 9.76 -12.53 -1.33
CA TRP A 99 9.54 -13.49 -0.25
C TRP A 99 10.71 -13.60 0.71
N GLY A 100 11.93 -13.67 0.20
CA GLY A 100 13.13 -13.78 1.02
C GLY A 100 13.26 -12.63 2.02
N ASN A 101 13.03 -11.41 1.55
CA ASN A 101 13.22 -10.20 2.34
C ASN A 101 11.96 -9.75 3.09
N PHE A 102 10.77 -9.93 2.50
CA PHE A 102 9.53 -9.29 3.01
C PHE A 102 8.45 -10.28 3.43
N LYS A 103 8.63 -11.59 3.18
CA LYS A 103 7.60 -12.63 3.40
C LYS A 103 6.27 -12.32 2.70
N MET A 104 6.33 -11.59 1.58
CA MET A 104 5.18 -11.17 0.80
C MET A 104 5.15 -11.84 -0.57
N GLN A 105 3.94 -12.04 -1.09
CA GLN A 105 3.74 -12.52 -2.45
C GLN A 105 3.91 -11.38 -3.45
N LEU A 106 4.56 -11.66 -4.58
CA LEU A 106 4.65 -10.73 -5.70
C LEU A 106 3.28 -10.65 -6.40
N ASP A 107 2.66 -9.48 -6.34
CA ASP A 107 1.40 -9.16 -7.02
C ASP A 107 1.51 -7.86 -7.81
N GLY A 108 0.41 -7.38 -8.39
CA GLY A 108 0.41 -6.16 -9.19
C GLY A 108 0.62 -4.88 -8.38
N ASP A 109 0.45 -4.93 -7.07
CA ASP A 109 0.71 -3.79 -6.20
C ASP A 109 2.21 -3.47 -6.14
N TRP A 110 3.08 -4.48 -6.24
CA TRP A 110 4.53 -4.28 -6.36
C TRP A 110 4.93 -3.47 -7.59
N ILE A 111 4.29 -3.72 -8.74
CA ILE A 111 4.52 -2.87 -9.93
C ILE A 111 4.03 -1.44 -9.67
N GLY A 112 2.89 -1.29 -8.99
CA GLY A 112 2.38 0.01 -8.56
C GLY A 112 3.39 0.75 -7.68
N ILE A 113 3.97 0.06 -6.68
CA ILE A 113 5.01 0.60 -5.80
C ILE A 113 6.24 1.02 -6.61
N VAL A 114 6.81 0.13 -7.43
CA VAL A 114 8.02 0.42 -8.22
C VAL A 114 7.79 1.56 -9.23
N LEU A 115 6.62 1.60 -9.89
CA LEU A 115 6.29 2.67 -10.84
C LEU A 115 5.89 3.98 -10.14
N GLY A 116 5.40 3.91 -8.90
CA GLY A 116 5.05 5.06 -8.07
C GLY A 116 6.23 5.62 -7.28
N SER A 117 7.30 4.83 -7.09
CA SER A 117 8.48 5.27 -6.33
C SER A 117 9.32 6.26 -7.12
N SER A 118 9.84 7.28 -6.44
CA SER A 118 10.80 8.20 -7.01
C SER A 118 12.15 7.49 -7.26
N PRO A 119 13.01 8.00 -8.17
CA PRO A 119 14.36 7.46 -8.36
C PRO A 119 15.20 7.45 -7.07
N SER A 120 15.00 8.40 -6.18
CA SER A 120 15.68 8.48 -4.88
C SER A 120 15.21 7.38 -3.93
N GLU A 121 13.91 7.12 -3.85
CA GLU A 121 13.33 6.02 -3.04
C GLU A 121 13.76 4.67 -3.58
N LEU A 122 13.71 4.48 -4.90
CA LEU A 122 14.17 3.24 -5.52
C LEU A 122 15.66 2.99 -5.25
N ASN A 123 16.50 4.02 -5.34
CA ASN A 123 17.94 3.92 -5.04
C ASN A 123 18.17 3.60 -3.56
N LEU A 124 17.41 4.20 -2.65
CA LEU A 124 17.46 3.95 -1.22
C LEU A 124 17.06 2.49 -0.92
N PHE A 125 15.97 2.02 -1.53
CA PHE A 125 15.51 0.63 -1.42
C PHE A 125 16.58 -0.35 -1.92
N ILE A 126 17.15 -0.11 -3.10
CA ILE A 126 18.20 -0.96 -3.65
C ILE A 126 19.44 -0.95 -2.74
N SER A 127 19.86 0.21 -2.22
CA SER A 127 21.04 0.30 -1.35
C SER A 127 20.85 -0.43 -0.02
N HIS A 128 19.64 -0.47 0.49
CA HIS A 128 19.32 -1.17 1.73
C HIS A 128 19.27 -2.71 1.54
N TYR A 129 18.67 -3.17 0.44
CA TYR A 129 18.48 -4.60 0.17
C TYR A 129 19.48 -5.24 -0.78
N ALA A 130 20.38 -4.47 -1.41
CA ALA A 130 21.41 -4.99 -2.32
C ALA A 130 22.58 -5.66 -1.58
N GLY A 131 22.26 -6.58 -0.67
CA GLY A 131 23.24 -7.45 -0.01
C GLY A 131 23.69 -8.60 -0.91
N TRP A 132 24.60 -9.45 -0.40
CA TRP A 132 25.11 -10.63 -1.11
C TRP A 132 23.98 -11.57 -1.60
N GLY A 133 22.87 -11.67 -0.88
CA GLY A 133 21.68 -12.43 -1.30
C GLY A 133 21.13 -11.96 -2.64
N PHE A 134 20.97 -10.66 -2.84
CA PHE A 134 20.52 -10.08 -4.09
C PHE A 134 21.44 -10.41 -5.28
N PHE A 135 22.75 -10.36 -5.07
CA PHE A 135 23.71 -10.73 -6.11
C PHE A 135 23.67 -12.21 -6.43
N LEU A 136 23.51 -13.09 -5.44
CA LEU A 136 23.39 -14.53 -5.62
C LEU A 136 22.11 -14.89 -6.37
N ASP A 137 20.97 -14.30 -6.00
CA ASP A 137 19.69 -14.49 -6.68
C ASP A 137 19.75 -14.00 -8.13
N THR A 138 20.35 -12.83 -8.36
CA THR A 138 20.56 -12.29 -9.71
C THR A 138 21.46 -13.21 -10.55
N ALA A 139 22.55 -13.71 -9.99
CA ALA A 139 23.45 -14.64 -10.67
C ALA A 139 22.77 -15.98 -10.99
N PHE A 140 21.96 -16.49 -10.07
CA PHE A 140 21.14 -17.70 -10.27
C PHE A 140 20.14 -17.52 -11.41
N VAL A 141 19.41 -16.39 -11.44
CA VAL A 141 18.48 -16.04 -12.51
C VAL A 141 19.19 -15.95 -13.87
N LEU A 142 20.35 -15.28 -13.92
CA LEU A 142 21.14 -15.19 -15.15
C LEU A 142 21.64 -16.55 -15.62
N ALA A 143 22.02 -17.44 -14.71
CA ALA A 143 22.42 -18.81 -15.03
C ALA A 143 21.25 -19.62 -15.61
N LEU A 144 20.04 -19.52 -15.01
CA LEU A 144 18.83 -20.16 -15.52
C LEU A 144 18.43 -19.62 -16.89
N ALA A 145 18.47 -18.29 -17.09
CA ALA A 145 18.18 -17.65 -18.37
C ALA A 145 19.18 -18.11 -19.45
N SER A 146 20.46 -18.16 -19.13
CA SER A 146 21.51 -18.63 -20.05
C SER A 146 21.34 -20.11 -20.41
N GLY A 147 20.96 -20.94 -19.43
CA GLY A 147 20.60 -22.35 -19.65
C GLY A 147 19.41 -22.51 -20.59
N ALA A 148 18.31 -21.74 -20.35
CA ALA A 148 17.12 -21.76 -21.19
C ALA A 148 17.43 -21.32 -22.63
N VAL A 149 18.22 -20.25 -22.82
CA VAL A 149 18.67 -19.79 -24.14
C VAL A 149 19.50 -20.85 -24.86
N THR A 150 20.42 -21.51 -24.14
CA THR A 150 21.28 -22.56 -24.70
C THR A 150 20.43 -23.76 -25.17
N ILE A 151 19.43 -24.16 -24.39
CA ILE A 151 18.51 -25.23 -24.76
C ILE A 151 17.64 -24.81 -25.95
N ALA A 152 17.11 -23.60 -25.96
CA ALA A 152 16.34 -23.07 -27.08
C ALA A 152 17.18 -23.03 -28.38
N GLN A 153 18.49 -22.75 -28.31
CA GLN A 153 19.40 -22.79 -29.46
C GLN A 153 19.61 -24.22 -30.00
N LYS A 154 19.72 -25.22 -29.09
CA LYS A 154 19.88 -26.63 -29.48
C LYS A 154 18.64 -27.23 -30.17
N THR A 155 17.45 -26.61 -29.98
CA THR A 155 16.20 -27.07 -30.61
C THR A 155 16.04 -26.67 -32.07
N LYS A 156 17.04 -26.04 -32.67
CA LYS A 156 17.03 -25.57 -34.06
C LYS A 156 16.74 -26.66 -35.09
N ASN A 157 17.00 -27.92 -34.75
CA ASN A 157 16.94 -29.07 -35.64
C ASN A 157 15.72 -29.97 -35.43
N VAL A 158 14.68 -29.58 -34.66
CA VAL A 158 13.49 -30.40 -34.46
C VAL A 158 12.65 -30.44 -35.74
N GLU A 159 12.61 -31.60 -36.37
CA GLU A 159 11.84 -31.83 -37.60
C GLU A 159 10.33 -31.60 -37.40
N LYS A 160 9.68 -31.08 -38.45
CA LYS A 160 8.24 -30.89 -38.52
C LYS A 160 7.50 -32.24 -38.42
N SER A 161 6.98 -32.57 -37.27
CA SER A 161 5.97 -33.66 -37.16
C SER A 161 4.73 -33.30 -37.98
N LYS A 162 3.94 -34.28 -38.43
CA LYS A 162 2.74 -34.06 -39.25
C LYS A 162 1.75 -33.12 -38.54
N SER A 163 1.28 -32.08 -39.22
CA SER A 163 0.47 -30.97 -38.69
C SER A 163 -0.75 -31.44 -37.85
N LYS A 164 -1.48 -32.43 -38.29
CA LYS A 164 -2.68 -32.97 -37.60
C LYS A 164 -2.37 -33.53 -36.21
N THR A 165 -1.26 -34.24 -36.05
CA THR A 165 -0.84 -34.83 -34.77
C THR A 165 -0.48 -33.74 -33.76
N ARG A 166 0.13 -32.63 -34.19
CA ARG A 166 0.50 -31.50 -33.33
C ARG A 166 -0.72 -30.76 -32.83
N ILE A 167 -1.68 -30.48 -33.71
CA ILE A 167 -2.95 -29.85 -33.35
C ILE A 167 -3.70 -30.70 -32.34
N GLY A 168 -3.69 -32.04 -32.52
CA GLY A 168 -4.29 -32.98 -31.58
C GLY A 168 -3.63 -32.93 -30.20
N TYR A 169 -2.29 -32.89 -30.12
CA TYR A 169 -1.58 -32.71 -28.83
C TYR A 169 -1.82 -31.37 -28.19
N ALA A 170 -1.79 -30.26 -28.96
CA ALA A 170 -2.11 -28.93 -28.46
C ALA A 170 -3.55 -28.85 -27.91
N ALA A 171 -4.51 -29.44 -28.65
CA ALA A 171 -5.91 -29.50 -28.20
C ALA A 171 -6.07 -30.36 -26.95
N ALA A 172 -5.39 -31.52 -26.87
CA ALA A 172 -5.40 -32.36 -25.67
C ALA A 172 -4.79 -31.67 -24.47
N LEU A 173 -3.68 -30.92 -24.64
CA LEU A 173 -3.06 -30.14 -23.61
C LEU A 173 -3.96 -28.97 -23.13
N VAL A 174 -4.59 -28.25 -24.05
CA VAL A 174 -5.57 -27.20 -23.73
C VAL A 174 -6.76 -27.81 -22.98
N PHE A 175 -7.25 -28.96 -23.41
CA PHE A 175 -8.33 -29.69 -22.75
C PHE A 175 -7.93 -30.12 -21.33
N CYS A 176 -6.75 -30.72 -21.16
CA CYS A 176 -6.23 -31.12 -19.86
C CYS A 176 -5.98 -29.91 -18.91
N THR A 177 -5.72 -28.72 -19.46
CA THR A 177 -5.55 -27.49 -18.65
C THR A 177 -6.90 -26.85 -18.31
N LEU A 178 -7.88 -26.92 -19.21
CA LEU A 178 -9.21 -26.36 -18.96
C LEU A 178 -10.03 -27.22 -17.99
N LEU A 179 -9.83 -28.54 -17.97
CA LEU A 179 -10.55 -29.47 -17.10
C LEU A 179 -10.40 -29.13 -15.60
N PRO A 180 -9.20 -28.89 -15.05
CA PRO A 180 -9.03 -28.41 -13.67
C PRO A 180 -9.64 -27.03 -13.42
N VAL A 181 -9.61 -26.13 -14.41
CA VAL A 181 -10.19 -24.79 -14.32
C VAL A 181 -11.72 -24.84 -14.20
N PHE A 182 -12.38 -25.74 -14.92
CA PHE A 182 -13.83 -25.92 -14.82
C PHE A 182 -14.25 -26.56 -13.49
N TYR A 183 -13.42 -27.42 -12.89
CA TYR A 183 -13.71 -28.07 -11.61
C TYR A 183 -13.34 -27.23 -10.39
N SER A 184 -12.43 -26.28 -10.50
CA SER A 184 -12.03 -25.36 -9.43
C SER A 184 -11.45 -24.07 -10.01
N PRO A 185 -12.30 -23.15 -10.52
CA PRO A 185 -11.86 -21.97 -11.26
C PRO A 185 -11.00 -20.99 -10.44
N SER A 186 -11.00 -21.13 -9.11
CA SER A 186 -10.42 -20.12 -8.22
C SER A 186 -8.93 -20.33 -7.91
N ILE A 187 -8.34 -21.50 -8.16
CA ILE A 187 -7.02 -21.85 -7.64
C ILE A 187 -5.93 -21.85 -8.73
N ALA A 188 -6.16 -22.46 -9.89
CA ALA A 188 -5.10 -22.66 -10.89
C ALA A 188 -4.58 -21.35 -11.56
N PHE A 189 -5.42 -20.32 -11.69
CA PHE A 189 -5.02 -19.04 -12.30
C PHE A 189 -4.65 -17.95 -11.30
N LYS A 190 -4.99 -18.11 -10.01
CA LYS A 190 -4.71 -17.12 -8.96
C LYS A 190 -3.36 -17.33 -8.26
N THR A 191 -2.60 -18.33 -8.61
CA THR A 191 -1.43 -18.77 -7.84
C THR A 191 -0.10 -18.52 -8.52
N SER A 192 -0.02 -18.28 -9.83
CA SER A 192 1.25 -17.95 -10.49
C SER A 192 1.62 -16.50 -10.27
N PRO A 193 2.81 -16.16 -9.69
CA PRO A 193 3.30 -14.79 -9.55
C PRO A 193 3.25 -14.01 -10.87
N VAL A 194 3.56 -14.65 -11.99
CA VAL A 194 3.54 -14.03 -13.32
C VAL A 194 2.13 -13.58 -13.72
N ILE A 195 1.12 -14.42 -13.46
CA ILE A 195 -0.26 -14.09 -13.81
C ILE A 195 -0.84 -13.05 -12.87
N LEU A 196 -0.60 -13.19 -11.57
CA LEU A 196 -0.99 -12.18 -10.59
C LEU A 196 -0.38 -10.84 -10.95
N LEU A 197 0.92 -10.81 -11.22
CA LEU A 197 1.63 -9.60 -11.64
C LEU A 197 1.00 -8.96 -12.88
N ILE A 198 0.66 -9.73 -13.90
CA ILE A 198 0.06 -9.22 -15.14
C ILE A 198 -1.39 -8.79 -14.92
N SER A 199 -2.21 -9.63 -14.28
CA SER A 199 -3.65 -9.37 -14.07
C SER A 199 -3.87 -8.12 -13.22
N ASP A 200 -3.12 -8.02 -12.13
CA ASP A 200 -3.25 -6.92 -11.18
C ASP A 200 -2.64 -5.64 -11.75
N SER A 201 -1.54 -5.74 -12.53
CA SER A 201 -1.00 -4.59 -13.24
C SER A 201 -1.98 -4.03 -14.26
N ILE A 202 -2.71 -4.87 -15.00
CA ILE A 202 -3.77 -4.44 -15.92
C ILE A 202 -4.91 -3.80 -15.12
N SER A 203 -5.33 -4.42 -14.01
CA SER A 203 -6.37 -3.89 -13.13
C SER A 203 -5.99 -2.52 -12.59
N ASN A 204 -4.79 -2.39 -12.02
CA ASN A 204 -4.26 -1.13 -11.50
C ASN A 204 -4.16 -0.07 -12.60
N PHE A 205 -3.67 -0.41 -13.79
CA PHE A 205 -3.62 0.51 -14.93
C PHE A 205 -5.02 1.01 -15.33
N CYS A 206 -6.02 0.13 -15.38
CA CYS A 206 -7.40 0.52 -15.68
C CYS A 206 -7.97 1.40 -14.56
N HIS A 207 -7.64 1.11 -13.29
CA HIS A 207 -8.02 1.92 -12.15
C HIS A 207 -7.42 3.33 -12.24
N TYR A 208 -6.11 3.48 -12.44
CA TYR A 208 -5.45 4.78 -12.60
C TYR A 208 -6.01 5.60 -13.78
N LYS A 209 -6.30 4.95 -14.91
CA LYS A 209 -6.99 5.64 -16.03
C LYS A 209 -8.36 6.16 -15.64
N ARG A 210 -9.12 5.40 -14.83
CA ARG A 210 -10.43 5.82 -14.31
C ARG A 210 -10.28 7.04 -13.40
N MET A 211 -9.34 7.00 -12.47
CA MET A 211 -9.02 8.10 -11.55
C MET A 211 -8.62 9.38 -12.31
N ALA A 212 -7.73 9.27 -13.28
CA ALA A 212 -7.31 10.40 -14.12
C ALA A 212 -8.48 11.02 -14.91
N LYS A 213 -9.47 10.23 -15.33
CA LYS A 213 -10.69 10.74 -15.96
C LYS A 213 -11.57 11.48 -14.96
N MET A 214 -11.71 10.97 -13.75
CA MET A 214 -12.52 11.58 -12.68
C MET A 214 -11.94 12.90 -12.19
N LYS A 215 -10.61 13.06 -12.16
CA LYS A 215 -9.94 14.34 -11.89
C LYS A 215 -10.48 15.48 -12.77
N LYS A 216 -10.79 15.16 -14.04
CA LYS A 216 -11.26 16.16 -15.01
C LYS A 216 -12.75 16.48 -14.91
N THR A 217 -13.55 15.54 -14.40
CA THR A 217 -15.01 15.67 -14.31
C THR A 217 -15.52 15.05 -13.02
N PRO A 218 -15.23 15.67 -11.85
CA PRO A 218 -15.75 15.18 -10.59
C PRO A 218 -17.28 15.29 -10.55
N LYS A 219 -17.94 14.26 -10.06
CA LYS A 219 -19.36 14.32 -9.73
C LYS A 219 -19.51 14.75 -8.28
N ILE A 220 -19.61 16.03 -8.03
CA ILE A 220 -19.83 16.58 -6.70
C ILE A 220 -21.32 16.48 -6.39
N PRO A 221 -21.71 16.01 -5.19
CA PRO A 221 -23.11 16.00 -4.77
C PRO A 221 -23.70 17.41 -4.75
N ASP A 222 -24.87 17.58 -5.31
CA ASP A 222 -25.56 18.88 -5.47
C ASP A 222 -25.98 19.56 -4.13
N VAL A 223 -25.72 18.92 -3.00
CA VAL A 223 -26.28 19.30 -1.68
C VAL A 223 -25.19 19.66 -0.65
N ILE A 224 -23.93 19.86 -1.07
CA ILE A 224 -22.86 20.27 -0.14
C ILE A 224 -22.91 21.78 0.07
N SER A 225 -23.05 22.20 1.33
CA SER A 225 -22.98 23.61 1.72
C SER A 225 -22.21 23.80 3.02
N ILE A 226 -21.72 25.02 3.22
CA ILE A 226 -21.15 25.40 4.51
C ILE A 226 -22.25 25.50 5.56
N ALA A 227 -22.01 25.01 6.78
CA ALA A 227 -22.93 25.18 7.89
C ALA A 227 -23.06 26.67 8.29
N ASP A 228 -24.25 27.08 8.76
CA ASP A 228 -24.56 28.50 8.98
C ASP A 228 -23.65 29.21 9.99
N ASN A 229 -23.01 28.45 10.88
CA ASN A 229 -22.09 28.96 11.90
C ASN A 229 -20.61 28.87 11.50
N VAL A 230 -20.28 28.42 10.29
CA VAL A 230 -18.93 28.48 9.74
C VAL A 230 -18.73 29.83 9.06
N ASP A 231 -17.69 30.51 9.42
CA ASP A 231 -17.29 31.78 8.81
C ASP A 231 -15.82 31.76 8.38
N ALA A 232 -15.38 32.84 7.79
CA ALA A 232 -14.02 33.01 7.30
C ALA A 232 -12.92 32.84 8.37
N SER A 233 -13.27 32.95 9.67
CA SER A 233 -12.30 32.76 10.76
C SER A 233 -12.03 31.28 11.09
N CYS A 234 -12.83 30.34 10.58
CA CYS A 234 -12.63 28.92 10.84
C CYS A 234 -11.43 28.38 10.07
N TYR A 235 -10.54 27.72 10.79
CA TYR A 235 -9.30 27.19 10.22
C TYR A 235 -9.07 25.73 10.63
N GLY A 236 -8.80 24.87 9.65
CA GLY A 236 -8.49 23.47 9.88
C GLY A 236 -7.09 23.09 9.42
N VAL A 237 -6.47 22.17 10.14
CA VAL A 237 -5.24 21.51 9.71
C VAL A 237 -5.48 20.00 9.71
N PHE A 238 -5.32 19.38 8.54
CA PHE A 238 -5.32 17.93 8.42
C PHE A 238 -3.89 17.46 8.19
N ILE A 239 -3.34 16.67 9.11
CA ILE A 239 -2.01 16.09 9.00
C ILE A 239 -2.16 14.63 8.67
N LEU A 240 -1.85 14.27 7.43
CA LEU A 240 -1.80 12.89 6.98
C LEU A 240 -0.42 12.32 7.28
N GLY A 241 -0.38 11.36 8.19
CA GLY A 241 0.81 10.57 8.51
C GLY A 241 1.00 9.41 7.54
N GLU A 242 2.16 8.82 7.56
CA GLU A 242 2.58 7.73 6.71
C GLU A 242 3.19 6.61 7.55
N SER A 243 2.72 5.37 7.35
CA SER A 243 3.28 4.14 7.93
C SER A 243 3.41 4.14 9.47
N ALA A 244 2.57 4.90 10.19
CA ALA A 244 2.63 5.00 11.63
C ALA A 244 1.65 4.04 12.33
N THR A 245 2.18 3.14 13.18
CA THR A 245 1.34 2.34 14.09
C THR A 245 1.11 3.02 15.42
N ARG A 246 -0.13 2.99 15.94
CA ARG A 246 -0.42 3.51 17.29
C ARG A 246 0.32 2.76 18.41
N ASN A 247 0.73 1.51 18.16
CA ASN A 247 1.37 0.67 19.16
C ASN A 247 2.80 1.12 19.53
N HIS A 248 3.36 2.05 18.77
CA HIS A 248 4.65 2.70 19.04
C HIS A 248 4.50 4.17 19.49
N TRP A 249 3.30 4.58 19.92
CA TRP A 249 3.05 5.92 20.47
C TRP A 249 2.88 5.86 21.99
N SER A 250 3.69 6.62 22.76
CA SER A 250 3.49 6.74 24.20
C SER A 250 2.11 7.23 24.59
N LEU A 251 1.47 8.04 23.72
CA LEU A 251 0.09 8.51 23.89
C LEU A 251 -0.92 7.36 24.01
N TYR A 252 -0.65 6.22 23.36
CA TYR A 252 -1.48 5.01 23.40
C TYR A 252 -0.95 3.94 24.37
N GLY A 253 0.05 4.27 25.20
CA GLY A 253 0.57 3.39 26.23
C GLY A 253 1.84 2.62 25.86
N TYR A 254 2.50 2.96 24.75
CA TYR A 254 3.81 2.40 24.44
C TYR A 254 4.84 2.77 25.51
N SER A 255 5.71 1.82 25.85
CA SER A 255 6.63 1.98 26.99
C SER A 255 7.71 3.05 26.82
N ARG A 256 8.10 3.34 25.56
CA ARG A 256 9.05 4.40 25.23
C ARG A 256 8.31 5.72 25.02
N LYS A 257 8.92 6.83 25.41
CA LYS A 257 8.38 8.19 25.28
C LYS A 257 8.55 8.73 23.88
N THR A 258 7.86 8.13 22.92
CA THR A 258 7.93 8.45 21.48
C THR A 258 7.08 9.67 21.08
N THR A 259 6.08 10.04 21.89
CA THR A 259 5.19 11.18 21.59
C THR A 259 5.09 12.19 22.73
N PRO A 260 6.21 12.65 23.35
CA PRO A 260 6.16 13.48 24.57
C PRO A 260 5.51 14.85 24.37
N ARG A 261 5.58 15.45 23.16
CA ARG A 261 4.93 16.75 22.90
C ARG A 261 3.41 16.61 22.85
N ILE A 262 2.92 15.60 22.14
CA ILE A 262 1.48 15.33 22.06
C ILE A 262 0.95 14.76 23.38
N ASP A 263 1.74 13.97 24.12
CA ASP A 263 1.42 13.53 25.48
C ASP A 263 1.13 14.72 26.41
N ALA A 264 1.86 15.81 26.26
CA ALA A 264 1.65 17.04 27.05
C ALA A 264 0.30 17.73 26.76
N PHE A 265 -0.31 17.47 25.62
CA PHE A 265 -1.64 18.00 25.24
C PHE A 265 -2.76 16.97 25.40
N LYS A 266 -2.49 15.81 26.03
CA LYS A 266 -3.41 14.69 26.12
C LYS A 266 -4.83 15.08 26.53
N ASP A 267 -4.97 15.96 27.52
CA ASP A 267 -6.27 16.40 28.06
C ASP A 267 -7.04 17.32 27.10
N GLU A 268 -6.37 17.88 26.09
CA GLU A 268 -6.99 18.72 25.06
C GLU A 268 -7.37 17.92 23.79
N LEU A 269 -6.95 16.65 23.71
CA LEU A 269 -7.11 15.81 22.52
C LEU A 269 -8.25 14.81 22.67
N THR A 270 -8.95 14.56 21.59
CA THR A 270 -9.73 13.31 21.42
C THR A 270 -8.84 12.26 20.78
N ILE A 271 -8.57 11.17 21.52
CA ILE A 271 -7.67 10.09 21.13
C ILE A 271 -8.52 8.87 20.75
N PHE A 272 -8.45 8.43 19.50
CA PHE A 272 -9.22 7.31 19.00
C PHE A 272 -8.47 6.01 19.26
N THR A 273 -9.00 5.18 20.15
CA THR A 273 -8.29 4.00 20.68
C THR A 273 -8.51 2.73 19.86
N ASP A 274 -9.54 2.66 19.04
CA ASP A 274 -9.87 1.47 18.24
C ASP A 274 -10.13 1.83 16.77
N LEU A 275 -9.09 2.25 16.07
CA LEU A 275 -9.10 2.52 14.64
C LEU A 275 -8.16 1.55 13.91
N VAL A 276 -8.66 0.96 12.82
CA VAL A 276 -7.86 0.13 11.92
C VAL A 276 -7.96 0.63 10.48
N THR A 277 -6.92 0.43 9.70
CA THR A 277 -6.94 0.62 8.25
C THR A 277 -7.25 -0.70 7.54
N PRO A 278 -8.05 -0.72 6.47
CA PRO A 278 -8.32 -1.95 5.72
C PRO A 278 -7.24 -2.31 4.71
N ILE A 279 -6.26 -1.43 4.52
CA ILE A 279 -5.24 -1.54 3.46
C ILE A 279 -3.91 -0.98 3.94
N SER A 280 -2.81 -1.64 3.54
CA SER A 280 -1.42 -1.26 3.88
C SER A 280 -0.68 -0.59 2.71
N ASN A 281 -1.40 -0.04 1.74
CA ASN A 281 -0.85 0.67 0.59
C ASN A 281 -1.33 2.12 0.62
N THR A 282 -0.41 3.07 0.63
CA THR A 282 -0.66 4.52 0.76
C THR A 282 -1.70 5.04 -0.23
N ALA A 283 -1.53 4.77 -1.53
CA ALA A 283 -2.43 5.28 -2.57
C ALA A 283 -3.88 4.77 -2.40
N LYS A 284 -4.04 3.48 -2.06
CA LYS A 284 -5.36 2.89 -1.82
C LYS A 284 -5.96 3.31 -0.47
N ALA A 285 -5.13 3.46 0.57
CA ALA A 285 -5.57 3.94 1.87
C ALA A 285 -6.09 5.38 1.76
N MET A 286 -5.34 6.26 1.10
CA MET A 286 -5.77 7.64 0.84
C MET A 286 -7.07 7.71 0.04
N GLU A 287 -7.25 6.84 -0.98
CA GLU A 287 -8.51 6.76 -1.71
C GLU A 287 -9.69 6.46 -0.78
N LEU A 288 -9.53 5.48 0.12
CA LEU A 288 -10.57 5.10 1.07
C LEU A 288 -10.83 6.18 2.15
N ILE A 289 -9.81 6.91 2.57
CA ILE A 289 -9.92 7.97 3.58
C ILE A 289 -10.57 9.23 3.00
N PHE A 290 -10.17 9.64 1.80
CA PHE A 290 -10.49 10.96 1.25
C PHE A 290 -11.51 10.94 0.11
N THR A 291 -12.11 9.80 -0.21
CA THR A 291 -13.16 9.70 -1.23
C THR A 291 -14.40 8.97 -0.69
N MET A 292 -15.45 8.93 -1.50
CA MET A 292 -16.64 8.13 -1.21
C MET A 292 -16.44 6.62 -1.41
N SER A 293 -15.27 6.20 -1.85
CA SER A 293 -14.88 4.80 -1.92
C SER A 293 -14.83 4.19 -0.53
N ASN A 294 -15.29 2.98 -0.37
CA ASN A 294 -15.16 2.22 0.88
C ASN A 294 -15.09 0.72 0.56
N MET A 295 -14.82 -0.10 1.57
CA MET A 295 -14.66 -1.55 1.38
C MET A 295 -15.92 -2.25 0.86
N ASP A 296 -17.13 -1.67 1.01
CA ASP A 296 -18.37 -2.21 0.43
C ASP A 296 -18.50 -1.84 -1.07
N LYS A 297 -17.90 -0.72 -1.47
CA LYS A 297 -17.96 -0.16 -2.83
C LYS A 297 -16.60 0.44 -3.22
N PRO A 298 -15.57 -0.40 -3.41
CA PRO A 298 -14.20 0.06 -3.62
C PRO A 298 -13.99 0.80 -4.96
N ASP A 299 -14.94 0.72 -5.88
CA ASP A 299 -14.84 1.31 -7.22
C ASP A 299 -15.64 2.60 -7.41
N LYS A 300 -15.98 3.32 -6.34
CA LYS A 300 -16.76 4.57 -6.41
C LYS A 300 -16.04 5.80 -5.88
N PRO A 301 -14.85 6.17 -6.35
CA PRO A 301 -14.32 7.49 -6.08
C PRO A 301 -15.08 8.50 -6.93
N ILE A 302 -16.19 9.06 -6.41
CA ILE A 302 -17.04 9.99 -7.16
C ILE A 302 -16.47 11.40 -7.07
N CYS A 303 -16.02 11.79 -5.87
CA CYS A 303 -15.34 13.05 -5.59
C CYS A 303 -14.48 12.90 -4.33
N THR A 304 -13.61 13.85 -4.09
CA THR A 304 -12.66 13.81 -2.99
C THR A 304 -13.00 14.83 -1.91
N TYR A 305 -12.48 14.61 -0.70
CA TYR A 305 -12.59 15.54 0.42
C TYR A 305 -12.19 16.97 0.01
N SER A 306 -11.03 17.11 -0.66
CA SER A 306 -10.53 18.42 -1.09
C SER A 306 -11.43 19.09 -2.14
N GLN A 307 -12.00 18.33 -3.07
CA GLN A 307 -12.94 18.85 -4.06
C GLN A 307 -14.27 19.29 -3.42
N MET A 308 -14.76 18.54 -2.43
CA MET A 308 -15.98 18.90 -1.70
C MET A 308 -15.80 20.19 -0.89
N LEU A 309 -14.67 20.34 -0.21
CA LEU A 309 -14.32 21.58 0.49
C LEU A 309 -14.24 22.77 -0.47
N LYS A 310 -13.55 22.61 -1.61
CA LYS A 310 -13.41 23.67 -2.62
C LYS A 310 -14.76 24.10 -3.17
N GLU A 311 -15.62 23.15 -3.51
CA GLU A 311 -16.98 23.42 -4.03
C GLU A 311 -17.84 24.13 -3.00
N ALA A 312 -17.69 23.77 -1.73
CA ALA A 312 -18.35 24.47 -0.63
C ALA A 312 -17.76 25.88 -0.34
N GLY A 313 -16.74 26.30 -1.07
CA GLY A 313 -16.18 27.64 -0.97
C GLY A 313 -14.98 27.80 -0.03
N PHE A 314 -14.41 26.71 0.47
CA PHE A 314 -13.19 26.74 1.29
C PHE A 314 -11.97 27.13 0.47
N TYR A 315 -11.01 27.80 1.11
CA TYR A 315 -9.62 27.78 0.66
C TYR A 315 -8.96 26.48 1.14
N VAL A 316 -8.46 25.68 0.23
CA VAL A 316 -7.86 24.38 0.54
C VAL A 316 -6.47 24.31 -0.05
N SER A 317 -5.47 24.10 0.80
CA SER A 317 -4.08 23.93 0.39
C SER A 317 -3.56 22.55 0.76
N LEU A 318 -2.62 22.03 -0.05
CA LEU A 318 -1.85 20.83 0.28
C LEU A 318 -0.36 21.13 0.14
N TYR A 319 0.38 20.70 1.15
CA TYR A 319 1.84 20.64 1.16
C TYR A 319 2.28 19.22 1.50
N SER A 320 2.98 18.56 0.57
CA SER A 320 3.42 17.18 0.73
C SER A 320 4.93 17.08 0.74
N SER A 321 5.49 16.42 1.75
CA SER A 321 6.91 16.03 1.76
C SER A 321 7.16 14.76 0.94
N GLN A 322 6.13 14.06 0.50
CA GLN A 322 6.20 12.97 -0.46
C GLN A 322 6.61 13.48 -1.85
N SER A 323 7.01 12.58 -2.74
CA SER A 323 7.27 12.89 -4.15
C SER A 323 5.99 12.85 -4.98
N ARG A 324 5.85 13.80 -5.91
CA ARG A 324 4.78 13.75 -6.91
C ARG A 324 5.02 12.69 -8.00
N TRP A 325 6.22 12.11 -8.03
CA TRP A 325 6.66 11.27 -9.11
C TRP A 325 5.94 9.93 -9.20
N GLY A 326 5.08 9.83 -10.16
CA GLY A 326 4.67 8.62 -10.83
C GLY A 326 4.32 8.99 -12.27
N ARG A 327 4.75 8.20 -13.23
CA ARG A 327 4.53 8.37 -14.70
C ARG A 327 3.06 8.58 -15.11
N TRP A 328 2.19 8.54 -14.14
CA TRP A 328 0.75 8.58 -14.26
C TRP A 328 0.20 9.58 -13.24
N ASP A 329 0.37 10.85 -13.38
CA ASP A 329 -0.29 11.90 -12.60
C ASP A 329 -1.18 11.28 -11.46
N GLY A 330 -0.51 10.83 -10.39
CA GLY A 330 -0.91 9.68 -9.57
C GLY A 330 -2.25 9.82 -8.82
N THR A 331 -2.64 8.81 -8.07
CA THR A 331 -3.82 8.79 -7.18
C THR A 331 -3.85 10.02 -6.28
N GLU A 332 -2.71 10.47 -5.77
CA GLU A 332 -2.58 11.68 -4.96
C GLU A 332 -3.02 12.95 -5.67
N SER A 333 -2.60 13.14 -6.92
CA SER A 333 -3.04 14.28 -7.73
C SER A 333 -4.56 14.31 -7.97
N PHE A 334 -5.20 13.13 -7.99
CA PHE A 334 -6.66 13.05 -8.04
C PHE A 334 -7.28 13.36 -6.67
N ILE A 335 -6.80 12.74 -5.60
CA ILE A 335 -7.35 12.89 -4.24
C ILE A 335 -7.30 14.34 -3.80
N PHE A 336 -6.23 15.05 -4.12
CA PHE A 336 -6.01 16.44 -3.74
C PHE A 336 -6.29 17.45 -4.86
N ALA A 337 -7.02 17.06 -5.91
CA ALA A 337 -7.35 17.93 -7.04
C ALA A 337 -8.14 19.20 -6.67
N GLY A 338 -8.77 19.23 -5.48
CA GLY A 338 -9.43 20.42 -4.92
C GLY A 338 -8.47 21.43 -4.28
N CYS A 339 -7.22 21.06 -4.00
CA CYS A 339 -6.26 21.93 -3.33
C CYS A 339 -5.63 22.95 -4.27
N GLU A 340 -5.49 24.20 -3.79
CA GLU A 340 -4.82 25.28 -4.49
C GLU A 340 -4.24 26.25 -3.42
N PRO A 341 -2.90 26.22 -3.13
CA PRO A 341 -1.85 25.45 -3.83
C PRO A 341 -1.89 23.94 -3.57
N LEU A 342 -1.38 23.20 -4.55
CA LEU A 342 -1.05 21.78 -4.48
C LEU A 342 0.45 21.65 -4.73
N LEU A 343 1.24 21.44 -3.68
CA LEU A 343 2.69 21.51 -3.71
C LEU A 343 3.34 20.25 -3.13
N PHE A 344 4.23 19.67 -3.92
CA PHE A 344 5.10 18.58 -3.49
C PHE A 344 6.53 19.09 -3.38
N MET A 345 7.25 18.67 -2.34
CA MET A 345 8.58 19.24 -2.03
C MET A 345 9.65 18.93 -3.07
N ASP A 346 9.49 17.87 -3.87
CA ASP A 346 10.38 17.57 -5.00
C ASP A 346 10.25 18.59 -6.15
N GLU A 347 9.16 19.36 -6.23
CA GLU A 347 8.94 20.40 -7.23
C GLU A 347 9.58 21.75 -6.82
N GLU A 348 9.93 21.94 -5.55
CA GLU A 348 10.43 23.21 -4.99
C GLU A 348 11.95 23.43 -5.15
N ASN A 349 12.66 22.60 -5.92
CA ASN A 349 14.12 22.68 -6.07
C ASN A 349 14.87 22.70 -4.71
N LEU A 350 14.30 22.06 -3.69
CA LEU A 350 14.96 21.93 -2.39
C LEU A 350 16.17 20.99 -2.54
N THR A 351 17.26 21.33 -1.86
CA THR A 351 18.41 20.42 -1.77
C THR A 351 18.00 19.19 -0.96
N ASN A 352 18.06 18.01 -1.56
CA ASN A 352 17.86 16.75 -0.86
C ASN A 352 18.98 16.52 0.20
N PRO A 353 18.65 15.92 1.36
CA PRO A 353 17.32 15.48 1.80
C PRO A 353 16.50 16.62 2.39
N TRP A 354 15.17 16.60 2.20
CA TRP A 354 14.21 17.39 2.97
C TRP A 354 13.42 16.46 3.90
N TYR A 355 13.00 17.01 5.04
CA TYR A 355 12.25 16.29 6.07
C TYR A 355 10.91 16.99 6.33
N ASP A 356 10.03 16.38 7.12
CA ASP A 356 8.66 16.85 7.34
C ASP A 356 8.58 18.25 7.98
N ASP A 357 9.63 18.71 8.68
CA ASP A 357 9.69 20.06 9.26
C ASP A 357 9.61 21.18 8.21
N VAL A 358 9.98 20.90 6.95
CA VAL A 358 9.83 21.86 5.86
C VAL A 358 8.37 22.30 5.68
N LEU A 359 7.42 21.45 6.01
CA LEU A 359 5.98 21.72 5.88
C LEU A 359 5.50 22.79 6.87
N LEU A 360 6.17 22.94 8.00
CA LEU A 360 5.81 23.94 9.02
C LEU A 360 5.95 25.39 8.50
N LYS A 361 6.90 25.62 7.60
CA LYS A 361 7.05 26.94 6.97
C LYS A 361 5.85 27.29 6.06
N TYR A 362 5.27 26.30 5.42
CA TYR A 362 4.08 26.48 4.57
C TYR A 362 2.82 26.62 5.42
N LEU A 363 2.74 25.89 6.54
CA LEU A 363 1.70 26.10 7.55
C LEU A 363 1.77 27.54 8.08
N ASP A 364 2.96 28.04 8.44
CA ASP A 364 3.15 29.42 8.88
C ASP A 364 2.72 30.45 7.82
N LYS A 365 2.99 30.15 6.53
CA LYS A 365 2.55 31.00 5.42
C LYS A 365 1.02 31.05 5.35
N ASP A 366 0.36 29.90 5.36
CA ASP A 366 -1.10 29.82 5.28
C ASP A 366 -1.77 30.47 6.51
N LEU A 367 -1.25 30.23 7.70
CA LEU A 367 -1.77 30.85 8.91
C LEU A 367 -1.67 32.41 8.90
N LYS A 368 -0.65 32.97 8.22
CA LYS A 368 -0.47 34.41 8.05
C LYS A 368 -1.29 35.01 6.92
N SER A 369 -1.40 34.25 5.80
CA SER A 369 -2.05 34.71 4.57
C SER A 369 -3.45 34.13 4.38
N HIS A 370 -4.05 33.60 5.46
CA HIS A 370 -5.41 33.11 5.48
C HIS A 370 -6.39 34.10 4.82
N PRO A 371 -7.16 33.68 3.79
CA PRO A 371 -8.17 34.52 3.20
C PRO A 371 -9.18 35.04 4.24
N LEU A 372 -9.46 36.33 4.24
CA LEU A 372 -10.37 36.95 5.23
C LEU A 372 -11.85 36.66 4.91
N ASP A 373 -12.13 36.11 3.74
CA ASP A 373 -13.49 35.91 3.20
C ASP A 373 -13.90 34.44 3.10
N LYS A 374 -13.02 33.49 3.48
CA LYS A 374 -13.28 32.06 3.33
C LYS A 374 -12.75 31.24 4.49
N PRO A 375 -13.49 30.23 4.97
CA PRO A 375 -12.92 29.23 5.85
C PRO A 375 -11.81 28.46 5.12
N SER A 376 -10.83 27.95 5.85
CA SER A 376 -9.63 27.35 5.24
C SER A 376 -9.26 26.02 5.85
N VAL A 377 -8.71 25.14 5.00
CA VAL A 377 -8.11 23.88 5.42
C VAL A 377 -6.74 23.72 4.78
N THR A 378 -5.72 23.57 5.61
CA THR A 378 -4.37 23.18 5.17
C THR A 378 -4.17 21.68 5.41
N ILE A 379 -3.78 20.97 4.37
CA ILE A 379 -3.43 19.55 4.44
C ILE A 379 -1.91 19.44 4.40
N LEU A 380 -1.33 18.81 5.42
CA LEU A 380 0.10 18.47 5.49
C LEU A 380 0.23 16.97 5.29
N HIS A 381 0.93 16.54 4.25
CA HIS A 381 1.16 15.12 3.95
C HIS A 381 2.61 14.77 4.25
N LEU A 382 2.81 13.97 5.30
CA LEU A 382 4.12 13.63 5.84
C LEU A 382 4.75 12.44 5.08
N ARG A 383 6.07 12.34 5.12
CA ARG A 383 6.80 11.11 4.86
C ARG A 383 6.75 10.16 6.06
N GLY A 384 6.63 10.72 7.24
CA GLY A 384 6.39 10.02 8.49
C GLY A 384 7.39 8.90 8.77
N SER A 385 6.86 7.69 8.95
CA SER A 385 7.64 6.49 9.29
C SER A 385 7.80 5.53 8.10
N HIS A 386 7.68 6.04 6.85
CA HIS A 386 7.86 5.22 5.66
C HIS A 386 9.22 4.49 5.67
N PHE A 387 9.25 3.28 5.16
CA PHE A 387 10.48 2.49 5.10
C PHE A 387 11.46 3.05 4.03
N PRO A 388 12.77 3.10 4.29
CA PRO A 388 13.43 2.88 5.59
C PRO A 388 13.29 4.10 6.50
N ALA A 389 12.88 3.87 7.76
CA ALA A 389 12.49 4.92 8.68
C ALA A 389 13.61 5.92 9.01
N ASP A 390 14.88 5.47 9.00
CA ASP A 390 16.06 6.32 9.23
C ASP A 390 16.31 7.36 8.14
N ALA A 391 15.69 7.22 6.97
CA ALA A 391 15.76 8.19 5.89
C ALA A 391 14.81 9.39 6.07
N HIS A 392 13.89 9.35 7.05
CA HIS A 392 12.79 10.31 7.16
C HIS A 392 12.88 11.25 8.36
N TYR A 393 14.00 11.21 9.08
CA TYR A 393 14.38 12.22 10.08
C TYR A 393 15.84 12.66 9.89
N PRO A 394 16.25 13.88 10.33
CA PRO A 394 17.60 14.36 10.09
C PRO A 394 18.67 13.45 10.70
N SER A 395 19.66 13.05 9.92
CA SER A 395 20.85 12.31 10.39
C SER A 395 21.88 13.26 11.04
N ASP A 396 22.01 14.46 10.50
CA ASP A 396 22.82 15.57 11.00
C ASP A 396 21.90 16.77 11.33
N LYS A 397 22.38 17.67 12.18
CA LYS A 397 21.60 18.86 12.63
C LYS A 397 20.21 18.50 13.19
N LYS A 398 20.17 17.42 13.95
CA LYS A 398 18.93 16.96 14.60
C LYS A 398 18.39 18.01 15.57
N PRO A 399 17.06 18.14 15.71
CA PRO A 399 16.48 18.82 16.87
C PRO A 399 17.01 18.23 18.18
N LYS A 400 17.36 19.07 19.15
CA LYS A 400 17.98 18.61 20.42
C LYS A 400 17.16 17.53 21.12
N ALA A 401 15.83 17.67 21.11
CA ALA A 401 14.94 16.66 21.68
C ALA A 401 15.06 15.29 21.02
N LEU A 402 15.24 15.25 19.70
CA LEU A 402 15.47 14.00 18.97
C LEU A 402 16.86 13.39 19.27
N GLU A 403 17.90 14.23 19.37
CA GLU A 403 19.23 13.77 19.80
C GLU A 403 19.19 13.12 21.18
N ASP A 404 18.53 13.76 22.14
CA ASP A 404 18.40 13.26 23.52
C ASP A 404 17.59 11.95 23.56
N PHE A 405 16.53 11.86 22.76
CA PHE A 405 15.75 10.64 22.64
C PHE A 405 16.57 9.49 22.06
N ILE A 406 17.30 9.71 20.96
CA ILE A 406 18.19 8.70 20.36
C ILE A 406 19.26 8.24 21.37
N ALA A 407 19.89 9.17 22.08
CA ALA A 407 20.91 8.86 23.08
C ALA A 407 20.37 8.03 24.26
N SER A 408 19.08 8.10 24.56
CA SER A 408 18.42 7.35 25.64
C SER A 408 18.04 5.92 25.27
N GLN A 409 18.12 5.56 23.98
CA GLN A 409 17.66 4.24 23.50
C GLN A 409 18.66 3.14 23.78
N PRO A 410 18.18 1.90 24.01
CA PRO A 410 19.06 0.73 24.08
C PRO A 410 19.71 0.49 22.70
N THR A 411 20.93 -0.02 22.69
CA THR A 411 21.69 -0.33 21.47
C THR A 411 21.19 -1.56 20.71
N GLN A 412 20.24 -2.29 21.29
CA GLN A 412 19.62 -3.48 20.67
C GLN A 412 18.41 -3.11 19.83
N ASN A 413 18.11 -3.89 18.79
CA ASN A 413 16.99 -3.69 17.85
C ASN A 413 17.06 -2.35 17.09
N ILE A 414 17.99 -2.25 16.17
CA ILE A 414 18.21 -1.04 15.35
C ILE A 414 16.93 -0.63 14.61
N ASP A 415 16.20 -1.58 14.03
CA ASP A 415 14.97 -1.30 13.27
C ASP A 415 13.88 -0.67 14.13
N THR A 416 13.66 -1.21 15.34
CA THR A 416 12.73 -0.62 16.31
C THR A 416 13.17 0.78 16.73
N ASN A 417 14.47 1.00 16.94
CA ASN A 417 15.00 2.31 17.33
C ASN A 417 14.82 3.34 16.20
N THR A 418 15.13 2.98 14.95
CA THR A 418 14.98 3.89 13.80
C THR A 418 13.51 4.24 13.56
N TYR A 419 12.62 3.27 13.72
CA TYR A 419 11.19 3.48 13.65
C TYR A 419 10.69 4.40 14.77
N ASP A 420 11.06 4.16 16.01
CA ASP A 420 10.70 5.01 17.16
C ASP A 420 11.24 6.44 17.00
N ASN A 421 12.42 6.61 16.38
CA ASN A 421 12.97 7.93 16.06
C ASN A 421 12.10 8.68 15.04
N SER A 422 11.56 8.00 14.04
CA SER A 422 10.64 8.59 13.05
C SER A 422 9.31 8.99 13.69
N ILE A 423 8.77 8.18 14.60
CA ILE A 423 7.58 8.52 15.38
C ILE A 423 7.86 9.76 16.27
N PHE A 424 9.00 9.79 16.95
CA PHE A 424 9.38 10.94 17.75
C PHE A 424 9.54 12.23 16.91
N TYR A 425 10.05 12.09 15.69
CA TYR A 425 10.14 13.21 14.77
C TYR A 425 8.76 13.68 14.30
N THR A 426 7.84 12.76 14.01
CA THR A 426 6.43 13.08 13.74
C THR A 426 5.79 13.82 14.93
N ASP A 427 6.07 13.44 16.17
CA ASP A 427 5.59 14.13 17.39
C ASP A 427 6.05 15.59 17.46
N ILE A 428 7.30 15.85 17.04
CA ILE A 428 7.80 17.24 16.93
C ILE A 428 6.93 18.05 15.96
N ILE A 429 6.65 17.49 14.77
CA ILE A 429 5.84 18.18 13.75
C ILE A 429 4.41 18.43 14.24
N LEU A 430 3.81 17.46 14.92
CA LEU A 430 2.46 17.57 15.47
C LEU A 430 2.40 18.63 16.59
N GLY A 431 3.33 18.60 17.54
CA GLY A 431 3.42 19.57 18.62
C GLY A 431 3.60 20.98 18.09
N GLU A 432 4.54 21.17 17.16
CA GLU A 432 4.80 22.45 16.50
C GLU A 432 3.59 22.98 15.71
N SER A 433 2.83 22.10 15.06
CA SER A 433 1.61 22.46 14.33
C SER A 433 0.51 22.90 15.30
N LEU A 434 0.32 22.17 16.40
CA LEU A 434 -0.68 22.50 17.42
C LEU A 434 -0.37 23.83 18.12
N GLU A 435 0.89 24.07 18.49
CA GLU A 435 1.32 25.35 19.10
C GLU A 435 1.05 26.53 18.17
N ARG A 436 1.27 26.38 16.85
CA ARG A 436 0.96 27.42 15.84
C ARG A 436 -0.54 27.69 15.76
N LEU A 437 -1.37 26.67 15.79
CA LEU A 437 -2.84 26.83 15.81
C LEU A 437 -3.32 27.49 17.08
N LYS A 438 -2.80 27.09 18.24
CA LYS A 438 -3.11 27.76 19.54
C LYS A 438 -2.70 29.22 19.52
N LYS A 439 -1.54 29.56 18.97
CA LYS A 439 -1.05 30.93 18.84
C LYS A 439 -1.89 31.76 17.87
N LYS A 440 -2.39 31.16 16.77
CA LYS A 440 -3.29 31.84 15.84
C LYS A 440 -4.60 32.24 16.53
N GLY A 441 -5.14 31.35 17.35
CA GLY A 441 -6.43 31.57 18.04
C GLY A 441 -7.63 31.48 17.07
N GLY A 442 -8.84 31.69 17.62
CA GLY A 442 -10.10 31.57 16.90
C GLY A 442 -10.58 30.11 16.78
N PRO A 443 -11.70 29.91 16.05
CA PRO A 443 -12.26 28.57 15.87
C PRO A 443 -11.36 27.75 14.93
N ALA A 444 -10.67 26.77 15.49
CA ALA A 444 -9.70 25.94 14.77
C ALA A 444 -9.80 24.46 15.19
N TRP A 445 -9.38 23.59 14.28
CA TRP A 445 -9.26 22.16 14.53
C TRP A 445 -7.97 21.58 13.89
N MET A 446 -7.47 20.52 14.47
CA MET A 446 -6.38 19.70 13.91
C MET A 446 -6.79 18.23 13.94
N ILE A 447 -6.60 17.54 12.83
CA ILE A 447 -6.74 16.10 12.72
C ILE A 447 -5.38 15.54 12.32
N TYR A 448 -4.92 14.52 13.02
CA TYR A 448 -3.85 13.64 12.56
C TYR A 448 -4.41 12.24 12.36
N LEU A 449 -4.05 11.63 11.25
CA LEU A 449 -4.38 10.25 10.91
C LEU A 449 -3.22 9.66 10.10
N SER A 450 -2.73 8.47 10.46
CA SER A 450 -1.86 7.71 9.57
C SER A 450 -2.68 6.91 8.56
N ASP A 451 -2.18 6.81 7.34
CA ASP A 451 -2.79 6.05 6.26
C ASP A 451 -2.80 4.53 6.55
N HIS A 452 -1.67 3.99 6.98
CA HIS A 452 -1.48 2.62 7.49
C HIS A 452 -0.34 2.60 8.50
N GLY A 453 -0.09 1.46 9.13
CA GLY A 453 1.09 1.22 9.93
C GLY A 453 2.15 0.41 9.17
N ASP A 454 3.16 -0.09 9.89
CA ASP A 454 4.20 -0.94 9.31
C ASP A 454 4.59 -2.06 10.29
N SER A 455 5.16 -3.14 9.76
CA SER A 455 5.79 -4.18 10.57
C SER A 455 7.16 -3.72 11.01
N ILE A 456 7.50 -3.97 12.30
CA ILE A 456 8.72 -3.47 12.90
C ILE A 456 9.57 -4.66 13.35
N GLY A 457 10.80 -4.77 12.82
CA GLY A 457 11.77 -5.81 13.14
C GLY A 457 12.53 -6.31 11.92
N GLU A 458 13.62 -7.05 12.15
CA GLU A 458 14.48 -7.58 11.09
C GLU A 458 13.70 -8.42 10.08
N GLY A 459 13.79 -8.06 8.80
CA GLY A 459 13.17 -8.79 7.69
C GLY A 459 11.66 -8.77 7.67
N SER A 460 11.01 -7.89 8.46
CA SER A 460 9.57 -7.70 8.43
C SER A 460 9.21 -6.43 7.66
N TRP A 461 8.34 -6.57 6.67
CA TRP A 461 7.74 -5.45 5.98
C TRP A 461 6.28 -5.77 5.69
N ARG A 462 5.37 -4.96 6.27
CA ARG A 462 3.92 -5.04 6.10
C ARG A 462 3.35 -6.47 6.19
N LEU A 463 3.82 -7.22 7.20
CA LEU A 463 3.32 -8.58 7.43
C LEU A 463 1.82 -8.56 7.76
N VAL A 464 1.04 -9.28 6.99
CA VAL A 464 -0.43 -9.32 7.14
C VAL A 464 -0.87 -9.77 8.54
N ASN A 465 -0.07 -10.58 9.20
CA ASN A 465 -0.33 -11.07 10.56
C ASN A 465 0.24 -10.16 11.65
N ASP A 466 0.79 -9.00 11.30
CA ASP A 466 1.28 -8.03 12.27
C ASP A 466 0.21 -6.95 12.49
N ARG A 467 -0.27 -6.84 13.74
CA ARG A 467 -1.25 -5.82 14.12
C ARG A 467 -0.74 -4.40 13.87
N ASN A 468 0.58 -4.20 13.94
CA ASN A 468 1.21 -2.90 13.70
C ASN A 468 0.94 -2.34 12.31
N VAL A 469 0.67 -3.18 11.32
CA VAL A 469 0.30 -2.77 9.96
C VAL A 469 -1.09 -2.13 9.91
N TRP A 470 -2.02 -2.59 10.75
CA TRP A 470 -3.44 -2.26 10.64
C TRP A 470 -3.90 -1.23 11.67
N GLU A 471 -3.29 -1.17 12.85
CA GLU A 471 -3.70 -0.31 13.94
C GLU A 471 -3.03 1.07 13.83
N VAL A 472 -3.77 2.06 13.37
CA VAL A 472 -3.27 3.40 13.10
C VAL A 472 -3.68 4.41 14.17
N PRO A 473 -2.82 5.40 14.49
CA PRO A 473 -3.18 6.49 15.38
C PRO A 473 -4.07 7.52 14.67
N MET A 474 -5.11 7.97 15.37
CA MET A 474 -5.90 9.16 15.01
C MET A 474 -6.13 10.01 16.26
N ILE A 475 -5.83 11.29 16.15
CA ILE A 475 -6.11 12.29 17.18
C ILE A 475 -6.79 13.51 16.58
N ILE A 476 -7.70 14.10 17.34
CA ILE A 476 -8.39 15.34 16.96
C ILE A 476 -8.25 16.35 18.09
N TRP A 477 -7.80 17.53 17.73
CA TRP A 477 -7.81 18.71 18.61
C TRP A 477 -8.81 19.72 18.09
N LEU A 478 -9.60 20.30 19.03
CA LEU A 478 -10.58 21.35 18.77
C LEU A 478 -10.28 22.53 19.69
N SER A 479 -10.13 23.75 19.15
CA SER A 479 -9.97 24.93 19.96
C SER A 479 -11.20 25.23 20.82
N GLU A 480 -11.03 25.96 21.94
CA GLU A 480 -12.19 26.33 22.78
C GLU A 480 -13.21 27.19 22.02
N ASP A 481 -12.73 28.03 21.07
CA ASP A 481 -13.65 28.83 20.24
C ASP A 481 -14.40 27.95 19.23
N TYR A 482 -13.76 26.87 18.72
CA TYR A 482 -14.45 25.87 17.90
C TYR A 482 -15.53 25.13 18.70
N LYS A 483 -15.20 24.66 19.92
CA LYS A 483 -16.15 23.94 20.80
C LYS A 483 -17.37 24.82 21.16
N LYS A 484 -17.16 26.10 21.41
CA LYS A 484 -18.25 27.07 21.64
C LYS A 484 -19.14 27.24 20.40
N LYS A 485 -18.54 27.27 19.22
CA LYS A 485 -19.23 27.51 17.95
C LYS A 485 -19.96 26.29 17.43
N PHE A 486 -19.38 25.09 17.61
CA PHE A 486 -19.88 23.80 17.15
C PHE A 486 -20.02 22.79 18.30
N PRO A 487 -20.79 23.09 19.38
CA PRO A 487 -20.82 22.25 20.58
C PRO A 487 -21.31 20.82 20.31
N LYS A 488 -22.24 20.65 19.38
CA LYS A 488 -22.76 19.31 19.00
C LYS A 488 -21.69 18.48 18.29
N VAL A 489 -20.93 19.09 17.37
CA VAL A 489 -19.85 18.38 16.67
C VAL A 489 -18.73 18.05 17.64
N ALA A 490 -18.38 18.98 18.52
CA ALA A 490 -17.35 18.76 19.53
C ALA A 490 -17.71 17.61 20.48
N GLN A 491 -18.97 17.53 20.93
CA GLN A 491 -19.47 16.43 21.75
C GLN A 491 -19.42 15.12 20.98
N ALA A 492 -19.90 15.10 19.73
CA ALA A 492 -19.90 13.90 18.88
C ALA A 492 -18.47 13.37 18.62
N VAL A 493 -17.48 14.26 18.42
CA VAL A 493 -16.06 13.89 18.30
C VAL A 493 -15.58 13.23 19.60
N HIS A 494 -15.90 13.81 20.75
CA HIS A 494 -15.52 13.23 22.05
C HIS A 494 -16.14 11.83 22.24
N ASP A 495 -17.43 11.67 21.96
CA ASP A 495 -18.19 10.43 22.15
C ASP A 495 -17.75 9.33 21.18
N ALA A 496 -17.15 9.69 20.04
CA ALA A 496 -16.63 8.76 19.05
C ALA A 496 -15.28 8.15 19.42
N ALA A 497 -14.58 8.66 20.43
CA ALA A 497 -13.19 8.28 20.78
C ALA A 497 -12.98 6.77 21.01
N GLN A 498 -14.00 6.08 21.53
CA GLN A 498 -13.95 4.64 21.86
C GLN A 498 -14.70 3.76 20.84
N LYS A 499 -15.28 4.35 19.79
CA LYS A 499 -15.99 3.57 18.78
C LYS A 499 -14.99 2.72 17.98
N PRO A 500 -15.32 1.44 17.66
CA PRO A 500 -14.52 0.63 16.77
C PRO A 500 -14.66 1.14 15.33
N LEU A 501 -13.60 1.75 14.81
CA LEU A 501 -13.59 2.44 13.53
C LEU A 501 -12.72 1.71 12.50
N GLN A 502 -13.04 1.93 11.24
CA GLN A 502 -12.23 1.59 10.08
C GLN A 502 -12.02 2.83 9.22
N SER A 503 -10.79 3.05 8.70
CA SER A 503 -10.42 4.33 8.08
C SER A 503 -11.25 4.69 6.84
N ASP A 504 -11.88 3.72 6.18
CA ASP A 504 -12.81 3.93 5.06
C ASP A 504 -14.22 4.42 5.46
N GLN A 505 -14.45 4.67 6.76
CA GLN A 505 -15.72 5.17 7.30
C GLN A 505 -15.60 6.61 7.88
N LEU A 506 -14.47 7.30 7.64
CA LEU A 506 -14.16 8.56 8.34
C LEU A 506 -14.57 9.82 7.57
N LEU A 507 -14.68 9.75 6.25
CA LEU A 507 -14.87 10.91 5.36
C LEU A 507 -16.02 11.83 5.81
N GLN A 508 -17.18 11.27 6.15
CA GLN A 508 -18.35 12.06 6.52
C GLN A 508 -18.13 12.86 7.80
N GLY A 509 -17.54 12.26 8.83
CA GLY A 509 -17.21 12.97 10.05
C GLY A 509 -16.16 14.07 9.82
N PHE A 510 -15.18 13.83 8.93
CA PHE A 510 -14.20 14.87 8.57
C PHE A 510 -14.85 16.08 7.89
N LEU A 511 -15.86 15.85 7.04
CA LEU A 511 -16.64 16.92 6.43
C LEU A 511 -17.45 17.70 7.47
N GLN A 512 -18.05 17.02 8.45
CA GLN A 512 -18.77 17.69 9.55
C GLN A 512 -17.83 18.50 10.45
N ILE A 513 -16.63 17.97 10.76
CA ILE A 513 -15.61 18.71 11.52
C ILE A 513 -15.17 19.96 10.75
N ALA A 514 -15.04 19.88 9.44
CA ALA A 514 -14.76 21.06 8.62
C ALA A 514 -15.94 22.05 8.59
N GLY A 515 -17.13 21.64 9.00
CA GLY A 515 -18.33 22.48 9.01
C GLY A 515 -19.17 22.42 7.75
N LEU A 516 -19.13 21.28 7.02
CA LEU A 516 -20.02 21.05 5.91
C LEU A 516 -21.33 20.40 6.39
N LYS A 517 -22.43 20.72 5.73
CA LYS A 517 -23.77 20.13 5.92
C LYS A 517 -24.38 19.72 4.59
N GLY A 518 -25.46 18.97 4.63
CA GLY A 518 -26.22 18.55 3.44
C GLY A 518 -25.71 17.29 2.77
N TRP A 519 -24.78 16.58 3.39
CA TRP A 519 -24.27 15.31 2.88
C TRP A 519 -25.04 14.13 3.49
N GLU A 520 -25.79 13.40 2.66
CA GLU A 520 -26.53 12.22 3.09
C GLU A 520 -25.83 10.91 2.63
N ILE A 521 -24.90 10.41 3.43
CA ILE A 521 -24.42 9.02 3.29
C ILE A 521 -25.18 8.07 4.23
N GLY A 522 -26.22 8.48 4.91
CA GLY A 522 -26.88 7.73 5.97
C GLY A 522 -26.15 7.87 7.32
N SER A 523 -26.90 8.17 8.37
CA SER A 523 -26.35 8.39 9.71
C SER A 523 -25.62 7.16 10.28
N GLU A 524 -26.00 5.97 9.82
CA GLU A 524 -25.38 4.72 10.23
C GLU A 524 -23.92 4.53 9.73
N LYS A 525 -23.47 5.36 8.79
CA LYS A 525 -22.07 5.36 8.25
C LYS A 525 -21.24 6.52 8.73
N ASP A 526 -21.81 7.42 9.48
CA ASP A 526 -21.15 8.59 10.02
C ASP A 526 -20.67 8.31 11.45
N PHE A 527 -19.37 8.23 11.64
CA PHE A 527 -18.79 7.90 12.95
C PHE A 527 -19.09 8.93 14.05
N LEU A 528 -19.51 10.13 13.68
CA LEU A 528 -19.98 11.15 14.62
C LEU A 528 -21.45 11.04 14.97
N SER A 529 -22.23 10.19 14.26
CA SER A 529 -23.65 9.97 14.55
C SER A 529 -23.85 8.99 15.71
N ASP A 530 -24.93 9.20 16.47
CA ASP A 530 -25.40 8.24 17.49
C ASP A 530 -25.91 6.94 16.85
N ASP A 531 -26.38 7.01 15.61
CA ASP A 531 -26.85 5.84 14.83
C ASP A 531 -25.70 5.06 14.17
N PHE A 532 -24.45 5.46 14.35
CA PHE A 532 -23.30 4.84 13.69
C PHE A 532 -23.24 3.34 13.94
N LYS A 533 -23.14 2.57 12.86
CA LYS A 533 -22.98 1.12 12.90
C LYS A 533 -21.57 0.75 12.49
N PRO A 534 -20.70 0.38 13.44
CA PRO A 534 -19.38 -0.15 13.12
C PRO A 534 -19.48 -1.34 12.19
N ARG A 535 -18.55 -1.45 11.23
CA ARG A 535 -18.48 -2.62 10.37
C ARG A 535 -17.94 -3.81 11.15
N PHE A 536 -18.68 -4.91 11.15
CA PHE A 536 -18.24 -6.21 11.65
C PHE A 536 -18.61 -7.33 10.66
N PRO A 537 -17.68 -8.26 10.33
CA PRO A 537 -16.25 -8.23 10.72
C PRO A 537 -15.51 -7.04 10.09
N ARG A 538 -14.52 -6.48 10.80
CA ARG A 538 -13.60 -5.51 10.20
C ARG A 538 -12.66 -6.25 9.25
N LEU A 539 -12.60 -5.82 8.01
CA LEU A 539 -11.82 -6.48 6.96
C LEU A 539 -10.52 -5.73 6.70
N ILE A 540 -9.44 -6.48 6.60
CA ILE A 540 -8.08 -6.00 6.27
C ILE A 540 -7.57 -6.66 4.99
N GLU A 541 -6.38 -6.29 4.52
CA GLU A 541 -5.78 -6.76 3.26
C GLU A 541 -6.73 -6.61 2.07
N GLY A 542 -7.35 -5.42 1.94
CA GLY A 542 -8.31 -5.16 0.85
C GLY A 542 -9.56 -6.05 0.88
N GLY A 543 -10.01 -6.45 2.07
CA GLY A 543 -11.19 -7.29 2.26
C GLY A 543 -10.93 -8.80 2.25
N LYS A 544 -9.69 -9.24 2.16
CA LYS A 544 -9.34 -10.67 2.10
C LYS A 544 -9.30 -11.36 3.46
N LEU A 545 -9.01 -10.62 4.52
CA LEU A 545 -8.85 -11.15 5.86
C LEU A 545 -9.70 -10.38 6.89
N GLU A 546 -10.07 -11.07 7.97
CA GLU A 546 -10.76 -10.47 9.10
C GLU A 546 -9.76 -10.02 10.17
N TYR A 547 -9.92 -8.78 10.65
CA TYR A 547 -9.15 -8.26 11.78
C TYR A 547 -9.67 -8.85 13.09
N LYS A 548 -8.85 -9.64 13.80
CA LYS A 548 -9.26 -10.43 14.97
C LYS A 548 -8.62 -9.99 16.29
N TRP A 549 -7.64 -9.07 16.27
CA TRP A 549 -6.86 -8.73 17.49
C TRP A 549 -7.68 -8.01 18.58
N SER A 550 -8.77 -7.36 18.24
CA SER A 550 -9.66 -6.73 19.24
C SER A 550 -10.39 -7.72 20.15
N LEU A 551 -10.48 -9.00 19.76
CA LEU A 551 -11.13 -10.04 20.53
C LEU A 551 -10.20 -10.68 21.58
N ILE A 552 -8.88 -10.55 21.42
CA ILE A 552 -7.88 -11.17 22.32
C ILE A 552 -7.78 -10.42 23.66
N GLN A 553 -8.08 -9.12 23.69
CA GLN A 553 -8.02 -8.33 24.93
C GLN A 553 -9.19 -8.60 25.90
N SER A 554 -10.30 -9.18 25.42
CA SER A 554 -11.45 -9.53 26.28
C SER A 554 -11.29 -10.89 27.00
N GLU A 555 -10.31 -11.72 26.61
CA GLU A 555 -10.06 -13.02 27.25
C GLU A 555 -8.97 -12.96 28.33
N HIS A 556 -8.33 -11.80 28.55
CA HIS A 556 -7.25 -11.61 29.54
C HIS A 556 -7.58 -10.54 30.61
N ASN A 557 -8.85 -10.13 30.75
CA ASN A 557 -9.35 -9.30 31.86
C ASN A 557 -10.29 -10.10 32.76
#